data_e310ae1453d533e9850d8949f283d8e5
#
_entry.id   e310ae1453d533e9850d8949f283d8e5
#
_cell.length_a   1.000
_cell.length_b   1.000
_cell.length_c   1.000
_cell.angle_alpha   90.00
_cell.angle_beta   90.00
_cell.angle_gamma   90.00
#
_symmetry.space_group_name_H-M   'P 1'
#
loop_
_entity.id
_entity.type
_entity.pdbx_description
1 polymer ?
#
loop_
_entity_poly.entity_id
_entity_poly.type
_entity_poly.pdbx_seq_one_letter_code
_entity_poly.pdbx_strand_id
1 'polypeptide(L)'
;TPRDLGDGLWRPGIRVGVVPGSEFHLTEYFAPVLGVMRVGTLQEAIDAVNAVDYGLTSGLHTLDAEELAIWLEAVEAGNLYVNRGITGAIVRRQPFGGWKRSAIGSTTKAGGPSYLLGLGEVVPAADRDHEAVYEGHHDLATTLDERVSALYDAVRTHLDRRDMSELRRALVADAEAWETEYGVCRDVTGLACERNVLRYRPTPVVVRAAGGTHPADLVRVVAAGVRTGAYVSLSVAD
;
A
#
# COMPACT_ATOMS: atom_id res chain seq x y z
N THR A 1 -23.21 16.01 -24.64
CA THR A 1 -23.63 16.80 -23.48
C THR A 1 -24.70 16.02 -22.74
N PRO A 2 -24.62 15.88 -21.42
CA PRO A 2 -25.70 15.34 -20.61
C PRO A 2 -26.97 16.09 -20.85
N ARG A 3 -28.10 15.41 -20.91
CA ARG A 3 -29.41 16.04 -21.17
C ARG A 3 -30.40 15.59 -20.09
N ASP A 4 -31.06 16.55 -19.47
CA ASP A 4 -32.17 16.30 -18.57
C ASP A 4 -33.37 15.76 -19.38
N LEU A 5 -33.93 14.65 -18.92
CA LEU A 5 -35.08 13.97 -19.52
C LEU A 5 -36.36 14.18 -18.68
N GLY A 6 -36.28 14.95 -17.59
CA GLY A 6 -37.34 15.10 -16.59
C GLY A 6 -37.36 13.99 -15.54
N ASP A 7 -38.11 14.18 -14.46
CA ASP A 7 -38.31 13.23 -13.36
C ASP A 7 -37.01 12.70 -12.72
N GLY A 8 -35.94 13.53 -12.71
CA GLY A 8 -34.62 13.16 -12.19
C GLY A 8 -33.78 12.26 -13.11
N LEU A 9 -34.27 12.01 -14.32
CA LEU A 9 -33.56 11.19 -15.30
C LEU A 9 -32.62 12.04 -16.16
N TRP A 10 -31.37 11.57 -16.31
CA TRP A 10 -30.36 12.21 -17.13
C TRP A 10 -29.82 11.28 -18.21
N ARG A 11 -29.72 11.76 -19.43
CA ARG A 11 -28.99 11.04 -20.49
C ARG A 11 -27.49 11.11 -20.19
N PRO A 12 -26.76 9.98 -20.24
CA PRO A 12 -25.31 9.98 -20.17
C PRO A 12 -24.68 10.90 -21.22
N GLY A 13 -23.57 11.54 -20.87
CA GLY A 13 -22.87 12.47 -21.76
C GLY A 13 -21.37 12.32 -21.72
N ILE A 14 -20.72 12.81 -22.79
CA ILE A 14 -19.25 12.85 -22.88
C ILE A 14 -18.82 14.31 -23.02
N ARG A 15 -17.86 14.71 -22.19
CA ARG A 15 -17.18 16.01 -22.29
C ARG A 15 -15.78 15.81 -22.85
N VAL A 16 -15.57 16.21 -24.09
CA VAL A 16 -14.26 16.14 -24.76
C VAL A 16 -13.50 17.44 -24.52
N GLY A 17 -12.15 17.33 -24.45
CA GLY A 17 -11.28 18.49 -24.25
C GLY A 17 -11.25 18.99 -22.81
N VAL A 18 -11.39 18.10 -21.85
CA VAL A 18 -11.15 18.42 -20.44
C VAL A 18 -9.69 18.81 -20.27
N VAL A 19 -9.45 19.94 -19.62
CA VAL A 19 -8.10 20.47 -19.40
C VAL A 19 -7.56 19.94 -18.07
N PRO A 20 -6.31 19.45 -18.01
CA PRO A 20 -5.65 19.10 -16.75
C PRO A 20 -5.69 20.26 -15.76
N GLY A 21 -5.99 19.96 -14.48
CA GLY A 21 -6.12 20.97 -13.42
C GLY A 21 -7.45 21.75 -13.40
N SER A 22 -8.32 21.56 -14.39
CA SER A 22 -9.64 22.21 -14.38
C SER A 22 -10.55 21.66 -13.28
N GLU A 23 -11.57 22.41 -12.88
CA GLU A 23 -12.58 21.96 -11.92
C GLU A 23 -13.18 20.60 -12.33
N PHE A 24 -13.54 20.44 -13.60
CA PHE A 24 -14.11 19.18 -14.08
C PHE A 24 -13.15 18.00 -14.02
N HIS A 25 -11.84 18.25 -14.10
CA HIS A 25 -10.83 17.22 -13.90
C HIS A 25 -10.70 16.81 -12.42
N LEU A 26 -10.68 17.79 -11.51
CA LEU A 26 -10.33 17.57 -10.09
C LEU A 26 -11.54 17.26 -9.21
N THR A 27 -12.76 17.44 -9.71
CA THR A 27 -13.99 17.23 -8.94
C THR A 27 -14.61 15.89 -9.27
N GLU A 28 -14.96 15.12 -8.22
CA GLU A 28 -15.72 13.88 -8.37
C GLU A 28 -17.21 14.20 -8.53
N TYR A 29 -17.76 13.92 -9.71
CA TYR A 29 -19.18 14.07 -10.00
C TYR A 29 -19.87 12.71 -10.00
N PHE A 30 -20.75 12.45 -9.06
CA PHE A 30 -21.59 11.24 -9.06
C PHE A 30 -22.73 11.37 -10.12
N ALA A 31 -22.35 11.41 -11.39
CA ALA A 31 -23.26 11.64 -12.49
C ALA A 31 -22.84 10.81 -13.71
N PRO A 32 -23.78 10.51 -14.64
CA PRO A 32 -23.49 9.75 -15.85
C PRO A 32 -22.77 10.61 -16.89
N VAL A 33 -21.60 11.14 -16.55
CA VAL A 33 -20.79 11.99 -17.42
C VAL A 33 -19.35 11.48 -17.47
N LEU A 34 -18.80 11.36 -18.68
CA LEU A 34 -17.42 10.97 -18.93
C LEU A 34 -16.62 12.20 -19.39
N GLY A 35 -15.53 12.49 -18.70
CA GLY A 35 -14.51 13.46 -19.15
C GLY A 35 -13.45 12.78 -20.01
N VAL A 36 -13.09 13.41 -21.12
CA VAL A 36 -12.02 12.94 -22.01
C VAL A 36 -10.94 14.01 -22.11
N MET A 37 -9.73 13.65 -21.67
CA MET A 37 -8.51 14.41 -21.89
C MET A 37 -7.65 13.76 -22.97
N ARG A 38 -6.93 14.59 -23.74
CA ARG A 38 -5.86 14.12 -24.61
C ARG A 38 -4.52 14.58 -24.06
N VAL A 39 -3.59 13.67 -24.04
CA VAL A 39 -2.21 13.89 -23.59
C VAL A 39 -1.24 13.43 -24.68
N GLY A 40 -0.01 13.90 -24.63
CA GLY A 40 1.02 13.56 -25.60
C GLY A 40 1.85 12.35 -25.22
N THR A 41 1.93 12.05 -23.90
CA THR A 41 2.78 11.00 -23.35
C THR A 41 2.07 10.22 -22.24
N LEU A 42 2.58 9.02 -21.94
CA LEU A 42 2.14 8.23 -20.80
C LEU A 42 2.38 8.97 -19.47
N GLN A 43 3.51 9.67 -19.34
CA GLN A 43 3.81 10.44 -18.12
C GLN A 43 2.77 11.54 -17.87
N GLU A 44 2.39 12.29 -18.89
CA GLU A 44 1.33 13.29 -18.78
C GLU A 44 -0.02 12.67 -18.36
N ALA A 45 -0.32 11.45 -18.84
CA ALA A 45 -1.53 10.73 -18.43
C ALA A 45 -1.45 10.34 -16.94
N ILE A 46 -0.30 9.83 -16.49
CA ILE A 46 -0.04 9.46 -15.09
C ILE A 46 -0.16 10.68 -14.18
N ASP A 47 0.47 11.79 -14.55
CA ASP A 47 0.43 13.05 -13.80
C ASP A 47 -1.01 13.57 -13.66
N ALA A 48 -1.78 13.52 -14.74
CA ALA A 48 -3.19 13.90 -14.72
C ALA A 48 -4.02 13.00 -13.79
N VAL A 49 -3.83 11.68 -13.84
CA VAL A 49 -4.53 10.74 -12.95
C VAL A 49 -4.13 10.97 -11.49
N ASN A 50 -2.86 11.19 -11.23
CA ASN A 50 -2.34 11.37 -9.87
C ASN A 50 -2.68 12.74 -9.26
N ALA A 51 -3.01 13.74 -10.07
CA ALA A 51 -3.40 15.07 -9.60
C ALA A 51 -4.74 15.07 -8.84
N VAL A 52 -5.57 14.02 -9.00
CA VAL A 52 -6.86 13.90 -8.31
C VAL A 52 -6.65 13.42 -6.89
N ASP A 53 -7.40 13.97 -5.93
CA ASP A 53 -7.36 13.61 -4.50
C ASP A 53 -7.83 12.17 -4.20
N TYR A 54 -8.43 11.50 -5.15
CA TYR A 54 -8.98 10.16 -5.02
C TYR A 54 -8.14 9.14 -5.79
N GLY A 55 -8.07 7.92 -5.30
CA GLY A 55 -7.31 6.84 -5.92
C GLY A 55 -7.95 5.47 -5.66
N LEU A 56 -9.21 5.27 -6.07
CA LEU A 56 -9.89 3.98 -5.88
C LEU A 56 -9.50 3.00 -6.97
N THR A 57 -9.80 3.33 -8.23
CA THR A 57 -9.52 2.48 -9.39
C THR A 57 -8.84 3.28 -10.50
N SER A 58 -7.94 2.62 -11.21
CA SER A 58 -7.37 3.14 -12.46
C SER A 58 -7.17 2.01 -13.46
N GLY A 59 -7.15 2.33 -14.75
CA GLY A 59 -6.99 1.34 -15.81
C GLY A 59 -6.04 1.82 -16.91
N LEU A 60 -5.31 0.87 -17.48
CA LEU A 60 -4.43 1.06 -18.64
C LEU A 60 -4.81 0.07 -19.74
N HIS A 61 -4.90 0.57 -20.97
CA HIS A 61 -4.98 -0.27 -22.16
C HIS A 61 -3.70 -0.06 -22.98
N THR A 62 -2.83 -1.04 -22.99
CA THR A 62 -1.57 -1.04 -23.75
C THR A 62 -1.16 -2.46 -24.11
N LEU A 63 -0.37 -2.61 -25.16
CA LEU A 63 0.35 -3.83 -25.49
C LEU A 63 1.86 -3.71 -25.25
N ASP A 64 2.31 -2.55 -24.79
CA ASP A 64 3.71 -2.27 -24.49
C ASP A 64 4.00 -2.63 -23.03
N ALA A 65 4.96 -3.54 -22.84
CA ALA A 65 5.37 -3.99 -21.51
C ALA A 65 6.12 -2.94 -20.69
N GLU A 66 6.82 -2.01 -21.35
CA GLU A 66 7.54 -0.93 -20.70
C GLU A 66 6.56 0.13 -20.18
N GLU A 67 5.58 0.54 -21.00
CA GLU A 67 4.48 1.41 -20.56
C GLU A 67 3.73 0.80 -19.36
N LEU A 68 3.46 -0.51 -19.41
CA LEU A 68 2.81 -1.21 -18.31
C LEU A 68 3.63 -1.14 -17.03
N ALA A 69 4.94 -1.40 -17.10
CA ALA A 69 5.83 -1.37 -15.94
C ALA A 69 5.88 0.02 -15.32
N ILE A 70 6.07 1.07 -16.13
CA ILE A 70 6.08 2.48 -15.68
C ILE A 70 4.75 2.83 -15.01
N TRP A 71 3.63 2.51 -15.64
CA TRP A 71 2.31 2.84 -15.12
C TRP A 71 2.01 2.14 -13.80
N LEU A 72 2.33 0.84 -13.69
CA LEU A 72 2.14 0.08 -12.45
C LEU A 72 2.92 0.67 -11.27
N GLU A 73 4.11 1.24 -11.52
CA GLU A 73 4.92 1.85 -10.46
C GLU A 73 4.52 3.28 -10.12
N ALA A 74 3.93 4.02 -11.06
CA ALA A 74 3.72 5.46 -10.89
C ALA A 74 2.28 5.82 -10.50
N VAL A 75 1.26 5.05 -10.90
CA VAL A 75 -0.14 5.39 -10.64
C VAL A 75 -0.54 5.19 -9.19
N GLU A 76 -1.21 6.18 -8.63
CA GLU A 76 -1.64 6.25 -7.24
C GLU A 76 -3.11 5.85 -7.07
N ALA A 77 -3.42 4.58 -7.32
CA ALA A 77 -4.74 4.02 -7.06
C ALA A 77 -4.64 2.62 -6.43
N GLY A 78 -5.63 2.29 -5.62
CA GLY A 78 -5.62 1.04 -4.86
C GLY A 78 -5.91 -0.19 -5.71
N ASN A 79 -6.71 -0.09 -6.77
CA ASN A 79 -7.01 -1.18 -7.69
C ASN A 79 -6.65 -0.76 -9.11
N LEU A 80 -5.75 -1.51 -9.73
CA LEU A 80 -5.22 -1.27 -11.06
C LEU A 80 -5.71 -2.35 -12.02
N TYR A 81 -6.22 -1.94 -13.17
CA TYR A 81 -6.76 -2.84 -14.19
C TYR A 81 -6.03 -2.66 -15.51
N VAL A 82 -5.62 -3.76 -16.14
CA VAL A 82 -4.89 -3.75 -17.40
C VAL A 82 -5.70 -4.49 -18.47
N ASN A 83 -5.93 -3.82 -19.60
CA ASN A 83 -6.62 -4.36 -20.78
C ASN A 83 -8.02 -4.91 -20.47
N ARG A 84 -8.71 -4.30 -19.50
CA ARG A 84 -10.09 -4.62 -19.13
C ARG A 84 -10.79 -3.40 -18.52
N GLY A 85 -12.10 -3.49 -18.31
CA GLY A 85 -12.87 -2.48 -17.60
C GLY A 85 -12.41 -2.34 -16.13
N ILE A 86 -12.53 -1.13 -15.59
CA ILE A 86 -12.09 -0.77 -14.22
C ILE A 86 -13.13 -1.07 -13.14
N THR A 87 -14.10 -1.92 -13.42
CA THR A 87 -15.19 -2.31 -12.52
C THR A 87 -15.18 -3.82 -12.27
N GLY A 88 -15.98 -4.28 -11.30
CA GLY A 88 -16.21 -5.70 -11.09
C GLY A 88 -15.16 -6.39 -10.22
N ALA A 89 -14.71 -5.73 -9.14
CA ALA A 89 -13.90 -6.39 -8.13
C ALA A 89 -14.67 -7.55 -7.49
N ILE A 90 -14.01 -8.69 -7.33
CA ILE A 90 -14.58 -9.93 -6.78
C ILE A 90 -13.79 -10.31 -5.53
N VAL A 91 -14.51 -10.60 -4.45
CA VAL A 91 -13.92 -11.05 -3.18
C VAL A 91 -12.95 -12.22 -3.43
N ARG A 92 -11.79 -12.18 -2.79
CA ARG A 92 -10.66 -13.10 -2.92
C ARG A 92 -9.92 -13.11 -4.27
N ARG A 93 -10.47 -12.50 -5.31
CA ARG A 93 -9.73 -12.25 -6.56
C ARG A 93 -9.02 -10.91 -6.51
N GLN A 94 -9.78 -9.88 -6.18
CA GLN A 94 -9.33 -8.49 -6.22
C GLN A 94 -9.74 -7.82 -4.91
N PRO A 95 -8.92 -7.91 -3.86
CA PRO A 95 -9.16 -7.15 -2.63
C PRO A 95 -9.37 -5.68 -2.99
N PHE A 96 -10.51 -5.11 -2.55
CA PHE A 96 -10.97 -3.81 -3.02
C PHE A 96 -10.76 -2.72 -1.96
N GLY A 97 -10.03 -1.69 -2.31
CA GLY A 97 -9.78 -0.54 -1.46
C GLY A 97 -8.86 0.46 -2.14
N GLY A 98 -9.09 1.73 -1.86
CA GLY A 98 -8.40 2.85 -2.49
C GLY A 98 -7.15 3.34 -1.76
N TRP A 99 -6.54 4.33 -2.36
CA TRP A 99 -5.50 5.19 -1.80
C TRP A 99 -6.03 6.61 -1.64
N LYS A 100 -5.24 7.51 -1.09
CA LYS A 100 -5.58 8.92 -0.87
C LYS A 100 -6.93 9.04 -0.14
N ARG A 101 -7.81 9.94 -0.56
CA ARG A 101 -9.15 10.12 0.03
C ARG A 101 -10.13 8.99 -0.28
N SER A 102 -9.75 8.02 -1.10
CA SER A 102 -10.51 6.78 -1.34
C SER A 102 -10.16 5.66 -0.34
N ALA A 103 -9.46 5.97 0.75
CA ALA A 103 -9.14 5.07 1.84
C ALA A 103 -9.67 5.61 3.16
N ILE A 104 -10.12 4.73 4.06
CA ILE A 104 -10.59 5.06 5.41
C ILE A 104 -9.89 4.17 6.42
N GLY A 105 -9.43 4.78 7.53
CA GLY A 105 -8.81 4.06 8.64
C GLY A 105 -7.46 3.43 8.28
N SER A 106 -7.20 2.24 8.81
CA SER A 106 -5.95 1.49 8.64
C SER A 106 -5.74 0.89 7.25
N THR A 107 -6.55 1.29 6.27
CA THR A 107 -6.41 0.96 4.84
C THR A 107 -6.42 -0.53 4.50
N THR A 108 -7.20 -1.32 5.20
CA THR A 108 -7.39 -2.72 4.84
C THR A 108 -8.33 -2.83 3.64
N LYS A 109 -7.89 -3.51 2.59
CA LYS A 109 -8.74 -3.77 1.43
C LYS A 109 -9.83 -4.78 1.77
N ALA A 110 -11.08 -4.48 1.40
CA ALA A 110 -12.20 -5.41 1.56
C ALA A 110 -11.91 -6.75 0.87
N GLY A 111 -12.02 -7.85 1.61
CA GLY A 111 -11.67 -9.19 1.13
C GLY A 111 -10.16 -9.46 1.02
N GLY A 112 -9.32 -8.56 1.51
CA GLY A 112 -7.88 -8.73 1.57
C GLY A 112 -7.40 -9.50 2.80
N PRO A 113 -6.12 -9.93 2.82
CA PRO A 113 -5.59 -10.79 3.89
C PRO A 113 -5.60 -10.11 5.26
N SER A 114 -5.46 -8.79 5.32
CA SER A 114 -5.43 -8.02 6.57
C SER A 114 -6.77 -7.41 6.96
N TYR A 115 -7.87 -7.78 6.29
CA TYR A 115 -9.18 -7.15 6.50
C TYR A 115 -9.69 -7.29 7.94
N LEU A 116 -9.45 -8.43 8.57
CA LEU A 116 -9.91 -8.70 9.94
C LEU A 116 -9.17 -7.90 11.01
N LEU A 117 -7.97 -7.40 10.73
CA LEU A 117 -7.19 -6.61 11.69
C LEU A 117 -7.90 -5.32 12.13
N GLY A 118 -8.74 -4.77 11.26
CA GLY A 118 -9.54 -3.57 11.56
C GLY A 118 -10.80 -3.84 12.39
N LEU A 119 -11.14 -5.11 12.65
CA LEU A 119 -12.36 -5.52 13.35
C LEU A 119 -12.10 -5.99 14.78
N GLY A 120 -10.87 -5.93 15.25
CA GLY A 120 -10.47 -6.40 16.56
C GLY A 120 -9.36 -5.55 17.16
N GLU A 121 -9.01 -5.88 18.39
CA GLU A 121 -7.89 -5.30 19.12
C GLU A 121 -6.81 -6.37 19.30
N VAL A 122 -5.55 -6.00 19.05
CA VAL A 122 -4.40 -6.86 19.30
C VAL A 122 -3.97 -6.67 20.74
N VAL A 123 -4.12 -7.70 21.55
CA VAL A 123 -3.69 -7.70 22.94
C VAL A 123 -2.54 -8.70 23.15
N PRO A 124 -1.64 -8.45 24.11
CA PRO A 124 -0.62 -9.45 24.47
C PRO A 124 -1.28 -10.78 24.87
N ALA A 125 -0.75 -11.88 24.36
CA ALA A 125 -1.21 -13.20 24.78
C ALA A 125 -0.82 -13.42 26.24
N ALA A 126 -1.80 -13.61 27.12
CA ALA A 126 -1.54 -14.02 28.50
C ALA A 126 -0.91 -15.42 28.49
N ASP A 127 0.17 -15.60 29.26
CA ASP A 127 0.79 -16.91 29.60
C ASP A 127 1.19 -17.83 28.43
N ARG A 128 1.59 -17.29 27.30
CA ARG A 128 2.42 -18.10 26.40
C ARG A 128 3.87 -17.90 26.81
N ASP A 129 4.53 -18.99 27.20
CA ASP A 129 5.96 -19.01 27.36
C ASP A 129 6.59 -18.38 26.13
N HIS A 130 7.13 -17.17 26.29
CA HIS A 130 7.73 -16.43 25.18
C HIS A 130 8.87 -17.22 24.51
N GLU A 131 9.50 -18.14 25.24
CA GLU A 131 10.50 -19.07 24.70
C GLU A 131 9.90 -20.05 23.68
N ALA A 132 8.75 -20.66 23.95
CA ALA A 132 8.16 -21.67 23.06
C ALA A 132 7.63 -21.13 21.73
N VAL A 133 7.22 -19.86 21.67
CA VAL A 133 6.74 -19.24 20.42
C VAL A 133 7.90 -18.81 19.51
N TYR A 134 9.08 -18.55 20.10
CA TYR A 134 10.29 -18.15 19.37
C TYR A 134 11.27 -19.29 19.10
N GLU A 135 11.03 -20.48 19.61
CA GLU A 135 11.77 -21.71 19.23
C GLU A 135 11.45 -22.19 17.80
N GLY A 136 10.48 -21.60 17.14
CA GLY A 136 10.21 -21.81 15.72
C GLY A 136 11.29 -21.16 14.84
N HIS A 137 12.38 -21.88 14.64
CA HIS A 137 13.22 -21.91 13.42
C HIS A 137 13.60 -20.59 12.71
N HIS A 138 13.71 -19.47 13.42
CA HIS A 138 14.40 -18.32 12.84
C HIS A 138 15.90 -18.57 12.94
N ASP A 139 16.51 -18.93 11.83
CA ASP A 139 17.97 -19.03 11.77
C ASP A 139 18.57 -17.64 12.05
N LEU A 140 19.07 -17.46 13.28
CA LEU A 140 19.72 -16.21 13.68
C LEU A 140 21.00 -15.92 12.86
N ALA A 141 21.44 -16.88 12.04
CA ALA A 141 22.47 -16.66 11.02
C ALA A 141 21.94 -15.91 9.80
N THR A 142 20.61 -15.73 9.65
CA THR A 142 20.04 -14.94 8.57
C THR A 142 20.65 -13.54 8.52
N THR A 143 21.22 -13.21 7.39
CA THR A 143 21.82 -11.89 7.15
C THR A 143 20.72 -10.85 7.03
N LEU A 144 20.78 -9.81 7.84
CA LEU A 144 19.88 -8.66 7.70
C LEU A 144 20.24 -7.85 6.45
N ASP A 145 19.26 -7.20 5.86
CA ASP A 145 19.48 -6.16 4.84
C ASP A 145 20.53 -5.15 5.35
N GLU A 146 21.41 -4.65 4.47
CA GLU A 146 22.52 -3.79 4.85
C GLU A 146 22.08 -2.56 5.64
N ARG A 147 20.98 -1.91 5.24
CA ARG A 147 20.47 -0.70 5.90
C ARG A 147 19.91 -1.03 7.28
N VAL A 148 19.21 -2.17 7.42
CA VAL A 148 18.69 -2.66 8.70
C VAL A 148 19.84 -3.08 9.61
N SER A 149 20.87 -3.72 9.08
CA SER A 149 22.07 -4.09 9.82
C SER A 149 22.81 -2.86 10.36
N ALA A 150 22.97 -1.84 9.52
CA ALA A 150 23.60 -0.57 9.93
C ALA A 150 22.80 0.11 11.07
N LEU A 151 21.47 0.10 11.00
CA LEU A 151 20.63 0.62 12.08
C LEU A 151 20.78 -0.20 13.37
N TYR A 152 20.79 -1.54 13.27
CA TYR A 152 20.99 -2.43 14.41
C TYR A 152 22.35 -2.20 15.08
N ASP A 153 23.42 -2.03 14.30
CA ASP A 153 24.75 -1.78 14.82
C ASP A 153 24.88 -0.40 15.48
N ALA A 154 24.20 0.62 14.91
CA ALA A 154 24.21 1.97 15.45
C ALA A 154 23.61 2.07 16.87
N VAL A 155 22.64 1.22 17.20
CA VAL A 155 21.98 1.23 18.53
C VAL A 155 22.64 0.32 19.56
N ARG A 156 23.66 -0.43 19.18
CA ARG A 156 24.33 -1.43 20.04
C ARG A 156 24.86 -0.88 21.37
N THR A 157 25.28 0.38 21.39
CA THR A 157 25.80 1.03 22.59
C THR A 157 24.72 1.65 23.46
N HIS A 158 23.47 1.69 22.98
CA HIS A 158 22.34 2.34 23.64
C HIS A 158 21.31 1.36 24.22
N LEU A 159 21.45 0.07 23.91
CA LEU A 159 20.58 -1.00 24.38
C LEU A 159 21.38 -2.02 25.20
N ASP A 160 20.73 -2.64 26.15
CA ASP A 160 21.36 -3.73 26.91
C ASP A 160 21.44 -5.01 26.07
N ARG A 161 22.09 -6.06 26.63
CA ARG A 161 22.31 -7.33 25.92
C ARG A 161 21.00 -8.06 25.62
N ARG A 162 20.02 -7.98 26.52
CA ARG A 162 18.72 -8.64 26.36
C ARG A 162 17.94 -7.96 25.24
N ASP A 163 17.82 -6.64 25.31
CA ASP A 163 17.13 -5.84 24.30
C ASP A 163 17.73 -6.02 22.90
N MET A 164 19.07 -6.06 22.82
CA MET A 164 19.76 -6.34 21.55
C MET A 164 19.43 -7.73 21.01
N SER A 165 19.34 -8.75 21.87
CA SER A 165 18.97 -10.11 21.47
C SER A 165 17.51 -10.17 21.00
N GLU A 166 16.59 -9.54 21.72
CA GLU A 166 15.18 -9.48 21.36
C GLU A 166 14.97 -8.70 20.05
N LEU A 167 15.63 -7.56 19.91
CA LEU A 167 15.61 -6.79 18.67
C LEU A 167 16.13 -7.59 17.47
N ARG A 168 17.26 -8.32 17.65
CA ARG A 168 17.80 -9.18 16.60
C ARG A 168 16.79 -10.21 16.12
N ARG A 169 16.13 -10.93 17.04
CA ARG A 169 15.10 -11.90 16.71
C ARG A 169 13.93 -11.27 15.95
N ALA A 170 13.46 -10.12 16.42
CA ALA A 170 12.38 -9.38 15.77
C ALA A 170 12.74 -8.96 14.34
N LEU A 171 13.97 -8.44 14.14
CA LEU A 171 14.43 -8.01 12.81
C LEU A 171 14.60 -9.19 11.83
N VAL A 172 14.97 -10.38 12.32
CA VAL A 172 15.02 -11.61 11.51
C VAL A 172 13.61 -12.06 11.12
N ALA A 173 12.68 -12.08 12.08
CA ALA A 173 11.27 -12.41 11.79
C ALA A 173 10.63 -11.42 10.78
N ASP A 174 10.93 -10.13 10.93
CA ASP A 174 10.48 -9.11 10.00
C ASP A 174 11.12 -9.26 8.60
N ALA A 175 12.36 -9.78 8.52
CA ALA A 175 13.01 -10.12 7.25
C ALA A 175 12.28 -11.26 6.54
N GLU A 176 12.00 -12.34 7.26
CA GLU A 176 11.27 -13.48 6.71
C GLU A 176 9.87 -13.10 6.26
N ALA A 177 9.13 -12.32 7.05
CA ALA A 177 7.82 -11.83 6.68
C ALA A 177 7.86 -10.97 5.40
N TRP A 178 8.91 -10.17 5.23
CA TRP A 178 9.13 -9.41 4.00
C TRP A 178 9.41 -10.30 2.80
N GLU A 179 10.30 -11.26 2.93
CA GLU A 179 10.70 -12.16 1.84
C GLU A 179 9.58 -13.12 1.43
N THR A 180 8.75 -13.53 2.37
CA THR A 180 7.71 -14.54 2.13
C THR A 180 6.32 -13.96 1.91
N GLU A 181 6.06 -12.72 2.34
CA GLU A 181 4.72 -12.14 2.26
C GLU A 181 4.70 -10.72 1.70
N TYR A 182 5.27 -9.75 2.42
CA TYR A 182 5.03 -8.34 2.12
C TYR A 182 5.84 -7.79 0.94
N GLY A 183 7.03 -8.35 0.68
CA GLY A 183 7.90 -7.97 -0.42
C GLY A 183 7.61 -8.69 -1.74
N VAL A 184 6.64 -9.62 -1.77
CA VAL A 184 6.36 -10.44 -2.95
C VAL A 184 5.01 -10.10 -3.59
N CYS A 185 4.97 -10.22 -4.92
CA CYS A 185 3.74 -10.12 -5.69
C CYS A 185 3.03 -11.48 -5.71
N ARG A 186 1.78 -11.53 -5.25
CA ARG A 186 1.02 -12.79 -5.14
C ARG A 186 -0.22 -12.79 -6.02
N ASP A 187 -0.38 -13.83 -6.82
CA ASP A 187 -1.64 -14.19 -7.46
C ASP A 187 -2.13 -15.51 -6.87
N VAL A 188 -3.09 -15.42 -5.96
CA VAL A 188 -3.68 -16.58 -5.28
C VAL A 188 -4.80 -17.25 -6.10
N THR A 189 -5.16 -16.67 -7.23
CA THR A 189 -6.28 -17.17 -8.04
C THR A 189 -5.84 -18.18 -9.08
N GLY A 190 -4.64 -18.02 -9.64
CA GLY A 190 -4.07 -18.94 -10.63
C GLY A 190 -4.94 -19.13 -11.88
N LEU A 191 -5.68 -18.11 -12.31
CA LEU A 191 -6.59 -18.20 -13.44
C LEU A 191 -5.82 -18.15 -14.77
N ALA A 192 -6.21 -18.98 -15.73
CA ALA A 192 -5.58 -19.02 -17.05
C ALA A 192 -5.87 -17.76 -17.91
N CYS A 193 -6.99 -17.07 -17.64
CA CYS A 193 -7.46 -15.95 -18.46
C CYS A 193 -7.08 -14.56 -17.91
N GLU A 194 -6.65 -14.46 -16.67
CA GLU A 194 -6.25 -13.19 -16.04
C GLU A 194 -5.28 -13.42 -14.88
N ARG A 195 -4.50 -12.41 -14.56
CA ARG A 195 -3.65 -12.37 -13.36
C ARG A 195 -4.23 -11.37 -12.35
N ASN A 196 -4.40 -11.81 -11.10
CA ASN A 196 -4.90 -11.01 -10.00
C ASN A 196 -3.80 -10.86 -8.94
N VAL A 197 -2.93 -9.87 -9.13
CA VAL A 197 -1.72 -9.71 -8.31
C VAL A 197 -1.99 -8.76 -7.16
N LEU A 198 -1.84 -9.26 -5.92
CA LEU A 198 -1.75 -8.44 -4.72
C LEU A 198 -0.27 -8.13 -4.44
N ARG A 199 0.04 -6.87 -4.17
CA ARG A 199 1.35 -6.41 -3.73
C ARG A 199 1.23 -5.26 -2.72
N TYR A 200 2.26 -5.09 -1.94
CA TYR A 200 2.42 -3.93 -1.06
C TYR A 200 3.40 -2.94 -1.68
N ARG A 201 3.18 -1.66 -1.44
CA ARG A 201 4.08 -0.58 -1.88
C ARG A 201 4.48 0.27 -0.68
N PRO A 202 5.73 0.74 -0.63
CA PRO A 202 6.16 1.65 0.42
C PRO A 202 5.34 2.97 0.36
N THR A 203 5.05 3.52 1.52
CA THR A 203 4.44 4.84 1.66
C THR A 203 5.23 5.65 2.69
N PRO A 204 5.33 6.98 2.56
CA PRO A 204 5.93 7.80 3.59
C PRO A 204 5.24 7.60 4.94
N VAL A 205 6.01 7.43 5.99
CA VAL A 205 5.50 7.21 7.35
C VAL A 205 6.14 8.18 8.35
N VAL A 206 5.34 8.59 9.32
CA VAL A 206 5.82 9.31 10.51
C VAL A 206 5.75 8.35 11.69
N VAL A 207 6.91 8.01 12.25
CA VAL A 207 6.99 7.22 13.47
C VAL A 207 7.03 8.17 14.65
N ARG A 208 6.02 8.11 15.51
CA ARG A 208 5.94 8.95 16.70
C ARG A 208 6.25 8.14 17.95
N ALA A 209 7.34 8.49 18.63
CA ALA A 209 7.67 7.98 19.94
C ALA A 209 6.95 8.81 21.02
N ALA A 210 6.08 8.16 21.79
CA ALA A 210 5.46 8.76 22.98
C ALA A 210 6.44 8.73 24.17
N GLY A 211 6.16 9.50 25.21
CA GLY A 211 6.92 9.41 26.45
C GLY A 211 6.90 7.98 27.02
N GLY A 212 8.06 7.44 27.34
CA GLY A 212 8.22 6.07 27.84
C GLY A 212 8.26 4.97 26.77
N THR A 213 8.25 5.32 25.47
CA THR A 213 8.49 4.33 24.40
C THR A 213 9.84 3.66 24.60
N HIS A 214 9.86 2.33 24.62
CA HIS A 214 11.09 1.58 24.75
C HIS A 214 11.95 1.73 23.48
N PRO A 215 13.25 2.04 23.60
CA PRO A 215 14.10 2.31 22.43
C PRO A 215 14.16 1.15 21.43
N ALA A 216 14.17 -0.11 21.89
CA ALA A 216 14.18 -1.27 21.01
C ALA A 216 12.92 -1.36 20.14
N ASP A 217 11.74 -1.02 20.68
CA ASP A 217 10.49 -1.00 19.93
C ASP A 217 10.50 0.09 18.85
N LEU A 218 10.99 1.28 19.21
CA LEU A 218 11.15 2.37 18.26
C LEU A 218 12.07 1.98 17.11
N VAL A 219 13.22 1.39 17.42
CA VAL A 219 14.19 0.93 16.42
C VAL A 219 13.58 -0.14 15.50
N ARG A 220 12.81 -1.09 16.04
CA ARG A 220 12.13 -2.11 15.25
C ARG A 220 11.14 -1.49 14.24
N VAL A 221 10.32 -0.55 14.69
CA VAL A 221 9.34 0.12 13.81
C VAL A 221 10.03 0.93 12.71
N VAL A 222 11.13 1.64 13.05
CA VAL A 222 11.94 2.37 12.06
C VAL A 222 12.57 1.40 11.07
N ALA A 223 13.13 0.27 11.55
CA ALA A 223 13.74 -0.75 10.71
C ALA A 223 12.75 -1.37 9.71
N ALA A 224 11.48 -1.55 10.11
CA ALA A 224 10.43 -2.00 9.19
C ALA A 224 10.23 -1.00 8.04
N GLY A 225 10.18 0.30 8.34
CA GLY A 225 10.12 1.34 7.29
C GLY A 225 11.36 1.35 6.38
N VAL A 226 12.55 1.24 6.96
CA VAL A 226 13.82 1.17 6.21
C VAL A 226 13.85 -0.04 5.28
N ARG A 227 13.44 -1.21 5.76
CA ARG A 227 13.36 -2.45 4.98
C ARG A 227 12.46 -2.32 3.76
N THR A 228 11.30 -1.70 3.92
CA THR A 228 10.36 -1.52 2.81
C THR A 228 10.78 -0.46 1.80
N GLY A 229 11.82 0.32 2.09
CA GLY A 229 12.22 1.47 1.27
C GLY A 229 11.32 2.70 1.45
N ALA A 230 10.50 2.74 2.51
CA ALA A 230 9.66 3.88 2.81
C ALA A 230 10.50 5.09 3.26
N TYR A 231 10.00 6.30 2.96
CA TYR A 231 10.52 7.49 3.61
C TYR A 231 10.01 7.54 5.06
N VAL A 232 10.93 7.48 6.02
CA VAL A 232 10.62 7.46 7.44
C VAL A 232 11.05 8.78 8.07
N SER A 233 10.11 9.47 8.71
CA SER A 233 10.41 10.60 9.60
C SER A 233 10.08 10.25 11.05
N LEU A 234 10.87 10.81 11.99
CA LEU A 234 10.69 10.58 13.42
C LEU A 234 10.14 11.82 14.09
N SER A 235 9.17 11.61 14.99
CA SER A 235 8.66 12.62 15.93
C SER A 235 8.80 12.03 17.33
N VAL A 236 9.67 12.63 18.13
CA VAL A 236 9.94 12.19 19.50
C VAL A 236 9.30 13.20 20.46
N ALA A 237 8.64 12.72 21.51
CA ALA A 237 8.16 13.58 22.59
C ALA A 237 9.37 14.05 23.40
N ASP A 238 9.35 15.32 23.83
CA ASP A 238 10.33 15.92 24.73
C ASP A 238 10.32 15.25 26.11
#